data_7dc0ab11f1ec09479025ad18778868e1
#
_entry.id   7dc0ab11f1ec09479025ad18778868e1
#
_cell.length_a   1.000
_cell.length_b   1.000
_cell.length_c   1.000
_cell.angle_alpha   90.00
_cell.angle_beta   90.00
_cell.angle_gamma   90.00
#
_symmetry.space_group_name_H-M   'P 1'
#
loop_
_entity.id
_entity.type
_entity.pdbx_description
1 polymer ?
#
loop_
_entity_poly.entity_id
_entity_poly.type
_entity_poly.pdbx_seq_one_letter_code
_entity_poly.pdbx_strand_id
1 'polypeptide(L)'
;RKDEVYQQLMDRLEGEGVRLVNFRKITQEESAHLERYFDSHIAPLLSPVIVDKRQPFPFMRNKEIFAAVSLERKTGKRKLGLFSCGAGVFPRLIQVSQGEAKTYMLSEELILHFIPKAFKGYTVREKSLIRATRNADIDADALYDDDLDYREFMADLIKRRRRLAPIRLEMSRALGGGMVEELCKYMDVSRDAVFRYTAPL
;
A
#
# COMPACT_ATOMS: atom_id res chain seq x y z
N ARG A 1 5.86 -20.26 -0.36
CA ARG A 1 4.86 -20.68 -1.39
C ARG A 1 4.35 -19.48 -2.24
N LYS A 2 3.85 -18.35 -1.64
CA LYS A 2 3.36 -17.18 -2.43
C LYS A 2 4.46 -16.63 -3.35
N ASP A 3 5.65 -16.38 -2.82
CA ASP A 3 6.78 -15.81 -3.57
C ASP A 3 7.30 -16.77 -4.67
N GLU A 4 7.34 -18.08 -4.40
CA GLU A 4 7.74 -19.11 -5.37
C GLU A 4 6.77 -19.17 -6.56
N VAL A 5 5.46 -19.22 -6.27
CA VAL A 5 4.41 -19.24 -7.30
C VAL A 5 4.45 -17.95 -8.13
N TYR A 6 4.67 -16.81 -7.47
CA TYR A 6 4.82 -15.54 -8.15
C TYR A 6 6.00 -15.54 -9.11
N GLN A 7 7.17 -16.05 -8.67
CA GLN A 7 8.36 -16.12 -9.55
C GLN A 7 8.10 -17.02 -10.78
N GLN A 8 7.54 -18.20 -10.58
CA GLN A 8 7.18 -19.10 -11.68
C GLN A 8 6.22 -18.46 -12.68
N LEU A 9 5.27 -17.67 -12.18
CA LEU A 9 4.32 -16.94 -13.03
C LEU A 9 5.03 -15.85 -13.84
N MET A 10 5.94 -15.10 -13.21
CA MET A 10 6.73 -14.07 -13.91
C MET A 10 7.60 -14.66 -15.02
N ASP A 11 8.25 -15.78 -14.76
CA ASP A 11 9.09 -16.48 -15.75
C ASP A 11 8.24 -16.94 -16.98
N ARG A 12 7.03 -17.41 -16.74
CA ARG A 12 6.10 -17.77 -17.82
C ARG A 12 5.62 -16.56 -18.61
N LEU A 13 5.27 -15.47 -17.93
CA LEU A 13 4.85 -14.24 -18.59
C LEU A 13 5.96 -13.65 -19.46
N GLU A 14 7.20 -13.72 -19.00
CA GLU A 14 8.36 -13.25 -19.77
C GLU A 14 8.53 -14.09 -21.06
N GLY A 15 8.27 -15.42 -20.99
CA GLY A 15 8.22 -16.30 -22.16
C GLY A 15 7.14 -15.91 -23.18
N GLU A 16 6.04 -15.30 -22.73
CA GLU A 16 4.95 -14.79 -23.58
C GLU A 16 5.14 -13.31 -24.00
N GLY A 17 6.34 -12.75 -23.75
CA GLY A 17 6.67 -11.37 -24.10
C GLY A 17 6.04 -10.30 -23.19
N VAL A 18 5.51 -10.70 -22.04
CA VAL A 18 4.97 -9.76 -21.03
C VAL A 18 5.91 -9.68 -19.84
N ARG A 19 6.36 -8.48 -19.51
CA ARG A 19 7.32 -8.24 -18.42
C ARG A 19 6.74 -7.33 -17.36
N LEU A 20 6.79 -7.75 -16.10
CA LEU A 20 6.57 -6.89 -14.95
C LEU A 20 7.93 -6.50 -14.35
N VAL A 21 8.22 -5.21 -14.35
CA VAL A 21 9.53 -4.67 -13.97
C VAL A 21 9.45 -3.76 -12.76
N ASN A 22 10.62 -3.48 -12.19
CA ASN A 22 10.84 -2.48 -11.16
C ASN A 22 11.99 -1.55 -11.56
N PHE A 23 12.27 -0.51 -10.80
CA PHE A 23 13.30 0.49 -11.10
C PHE A 23 14.73 -0.04 -11.23
N ARG A 24 15.01 -1.30 -10.87
CA ARG A 24 16.31 -1.95 -11.06
C ARG A 24 16.47 -2.57 -12.45
N LYS A 25 15.36 -2.74 -13.18
CA LYS A 25 15.30 -3.48 -14.47
C LYS A 25 14.82 -2.61 -15.63
N ILE A 26 14.92 -1.30 -15.51
CA ILE A 26 14.50 -0.33 -16.54
C ILE A 26 15.66 0.58 -16.95
N THR A 27 15.56 1.15 -18.15
CA THR A 27 16.52 2.12 -18.68
C THR A 27 16.33 3.50 -18.06
N GLN A 28 17.28 4.40 -18.30
CA GLN A 28 17.18 5.79 -17.85
C GLN A 28 16.03 6.53 -18.54
N GLU A 29 15.78 6.24 -19.82
CA GLU A 29 14.69 6.84 -20.59
C GLU A 29 13.31 6.40 -20.05
N GLU A 30 13.17 5.10 -19.77
CA GLU A 30 11.96 4.54 -19.15
C GLU A 30 11.74 5.13 -17.75
N SER A 31 12.79 5.31 -16.98
CA SER A 31 12.70 5.96 -15.66
C SER A 31 12.25 7.41 -15.78
N ALA A 32 12.79 8.18 -16.74
CA ALA A 32 12.38 9.56 -17.00
C ALA A 32 10.91 9.65 -17.50
N HIS A 33 10.47 8.68 -18.30
CA HIS A 33 9.08 8.57 -18.72
C HIS A 33 8.15 8.35 -17.52
N LEU A 34 8.49 7.40 -16.66
CA LEU A 34 7.73 7.09 -15.45
C LEU A 34 7.72 8.24 -14.44
N GLU A 35 8.80 9.01 -14.35
CA GLU A 35 8.85 10.20 -13.50
C GLU A 35 7.88 11.27 -13.99
N ARG A 36 7.84 11.56 -15.29
CA ARG A 36 6.87 12.49 -15.89
C ARG A 36 5.43 11.99 -15.68
N TYR A 37 5.20 10.70 -15.84
CA TYR A 37 3.89 10.11 -15.58
C TYR A 37 3.48 10.28 -14.12
N PHE A 38 4.39 10.01 -13.19
CA PHE A 38 4.15 10.22 -11.76
C PHE A 38 3.79 11.69 -11.47
N ASP A 39 4.60 12.63 -11.94
CA ASP A 39 4.42 14.06 -11.67
C ASP A 39 3.10 14.62 -12.24
N SER A 40 2.65 14.11 -13.40
CA SER A 40 1.44 14.60 -14.09
C SER A 40 0.16 13.88 -13.70
N HIS A 41 0.19 12.59 -13.41
CA HIS A 41 -1.02 11.77 -13.20
C HIS A 41 -1.20 11.27 -11.76
N ILE A 42 -0.11 11.06 -11.04
CA ILE A 42 -0.17 10.48 -9.70
C ILE A 42 0.01 11.55 -8.62
N ALA A 43 1.07 12.34 -8.70
CA ALA A 43 1.41 13.32 -7.68
C ALA A 43 0.28 14.30 -7.32
N PRO A 44 -0.55 14.81 -8.27
CA PRO A 44 -1.66 15.70 -7.94
C PRO A 44 -2.77 15.05 -7.11
N LEU A 45 -2.88 13.73 -7.16
CA LEU A 45 -3.90 12.95 -6.46
C LEU A 45 -3.41 12.44 -5.10
N LEU A 46 -2.12 12.66 -4.79
CA LEU A 46 -1.51 12.20 -3.56
C LEU A 46 -1.93 13.04 -2.35
N SER A 47 -2.44 12.39 -1.32
CA SER A 47 -2.76 13.00 -0.02
C SER A 47 -1.92 12.34 1.09
N PRO A 48 -0.63 12.72 1.23
CA PRO A 48 0.25 12.14 2.23
C PRO A 48 -0.17 12.55 3.65
N VAL A 49 -0.19 11.58 4.55
CA VAL A 49 -0.51 11.77 5.98
C VAL A 49 0.78 11.62 6.79
N ILE A 50 1.09 12.61 7.63
CA ILE A 50 2.15 12.48 8.63
C ILE A 50 1.47 12.26 9.97
N VAL A 51 1.66 11.06 10.52
CA VAL A 51 1.00 10.66 11.76
C VAL A 51 1.55 11.47 12.93
N ASP A 52 0.68 12.21 13.60
CA ASP A 52 0.97 12.92 14.85
C ASP A 52 -0.33 13.18 15.65
N LYS A 53 -0.23 13.99 16.72
CA LYS A 53 -1.40 14.30 17.57
C LYS A 53 -2.54 15.01 16.83
N ARG A 54 -2.24 15.73 15.74
CA ARG A 54 -3.22 16.48 14.93
C ARG A 54 -3.75 15.65 13.77
N GLN A 55 -2.92 14.76 13.24
CA GLN A 55 -3.26 13.81 12.17
C GLN A 55 -3.07 12.38 12.70
N PRO A 56 -4.13 11.76 13.26
CA PRO A 56 -4.06 10.39 13.77
C PRO A 56 -3.82 9.40 12.62
N PHE A 57 -3.42 8.19 13.00
CA PHE A 57 -3.23 7.09 12.06
C PHE A 57 -4.52 6.87 11.24
N PRO A 58 -4.45 6.87 9.89
CA PRO A 58 -5.63 6.75 9.06
C PRO A 58 -6.22 5.34 9.15
N PHE A 59 -7.52 5.24 8.96
CA PHE A 59 -8.17 3.95 8.88
C PHE A 59 -7.79 3.26 7.56
N MET A 60 -7.11 2.12 7.65
CA MET A 60 -6.80 1.26 6.51
C MET A 60 -7.95 0.28 6.27
N ARG A 61 -8.56 0.32 5.10
CA ARG A 61 -9.59 -0.65 4.71
C ARG A 61 -8.99 -2.04 4.56
N ASN A 62 -9.85 -3.07 4.61
CA ASN A 62 -9.41 -4.43 4.39
C ASN A 62 -8.74 -4.58 3.02
N LYS A 63 -7.53 -5.12 3.00
CA LYS A 63 -6.68 -5.34 1.81
C LYS A 63 -6.26 -4.08 1.03
N GLU A 64 -6.52 -2.88 1.55
CA GLU A 64 -6.01 -1.65 0.95
C GLU A 64 -4.49 -1.56 1.11
N ILE A 65 -3.81 -1.14 0.03
CA ILE A 65 -2.35 -0.97 0.02
C ILE A 65 -2.01 0.46 0.38
N PHE A 66 -1.11 0.62 1.34
CA PHE A 66 -0.50 1.89 1.72
C PHE A 66 1.00 1.86 1.52
N ALA A 67 1.59 2.98 1.18
CA ALA A 67 3.01 3.20 1.33
C ALA A 67 3.26 3.77 2.74
N ALA A 68 4.10 3.08 3.52
CA ALA A 68 4.53 3.52 4.84
C ALA A 68 6.00 3.95 4.77
N VAL A 69 6.31 5.12 5.34
CA VAL A 69 7.65 5.72 5.31
C VAL A 69 8.07 6.22 6.68
N SER A 70 9.34 5.98 7.01
CA SER A 70 10.00 6.62 8.14
C SER A 70 10.58 7.96 7.68
N LEU A 71 10.03 9.02 8.21
CA LEU A 71 10.38 10.41 7.90
C LEU A 71 11.28 10.97 8.99
N GLU A 72 12.37 11.62 8.62
CA GLU A 72 13.25 12.29 9.56
C GLU A 72 13.36 13.78 9.21
N ARG A 73 13.17 14.64 10.22
CA ARG A 73 13.46 16.07 10.10
C ARG A 73 14.95 16.35 10.37
N LYS A 74 15.43 17.54 9.94
CA LYS A 74 16.78 18.02 10.28
C LYS A 74 17.08 18.03 11.79
N THR A 75 16.05 18.05 12.62
CA THR A 75 16.14 17.96 14.09
C THR A 75 16.35 16.55 14.63
N GLY A 76 16.44 15.54 13.76
CA GLY A 76 16.59 14.12 14.13
C GLY A 76 15.28 13.45 14.58
N LYS A 77 14.17 14.18 14.71
CA LYS A 77 12.87 13.59 15.07
C LYS A 77 12.32 12.75 13.92
N ARG A 78 11.99 11.51 14.23
CA ARG A 78 11.33 10.58 13.30
C ARG A 78 9.82 10.69 13.40
N LYS A 79 9.14 10.50 12.29
CA LYS A 79 7.68 10.43 12.16
C LYS A 79 7.30 9.35 11.17
N LEU A 80 6.13 8.78 11.36
CA LEU A 80 5.52 7.87 10.41
C LEU A 80 4.76 8.69 9.36
N GLY A 81 5.11 8.48 8.08
CA GLY A 81 4.34 8.96 6.96
C GLY A 81 3.55 7.82 6.32
N LEU A 82 2.33 8.08 5.93
CA LEU A 82 1.45 7.13 5.26
C LEU A 82 0.83 7.74 4.03
N PHE A 83 0.63 6.90 3.04
CA PHE A 83 0.00 7.25 1.80
C PHE A 83 -0.84 6.09 1.27
N SER A 84 -2.14 6.33 0.98
CA SER A 84 -2.97 5.32 0.33
C SER A 84 -2.59 5.17 -1.14
N CYS A 85 -2.24 3.97 -1.57
CA CYS A 85 -2.02 3.64 -2.98
C CYS A 85 -3.35 3.39 -3.73
N GLY A 86 -4.45 3.79 -3.15
CA GLY A 86 -5.85 3.81 -3.52
C GLY A 86 -6.28 2.98 -4.73
N ALA A 87 -6.95 1.86 -4.47
CA ALA A 87 -7.61 1.12 -5.53
C ALA A 87 -8.64 2.00 -6.24
N GLY A 88 -8.49 2.19 -7.56
CA GLY A 88 -9.46 2.85 -8.41
C GLY A 88 -9.17 4.32 -8.75
N VAL A 89 -8.15 4.96 -8.17
CA VAL A 89 -7.78 6.34 -8.51
C VAL A 89 -6.90 6.38 -9.77
N PHE A 90 -6.04 5.38 -9.96
CA PHE A 90 -5.18 5.22 -11.13
C PHE A 90 -5.02 3.73 -11.49
N PRO A 91 -4.64 3.40 -12.74
CA PRO A 91 -4.47 2.00 -13.15
C PRO A 91 -3.34 1.36 -12.34
N ARG A 92 -3.54 0.10 -11.92
CA ARG A 92 -2.54 -0.64 -11.16
C ARG A 92 -1.32 -1.02 -12.00
N LEU A 93 -1.52 -1.30 -13.29
CA LEU A 93 -0.47 -1.60 -14.25
C LEU A 93 -0.19 -0.38 -15.10
N ILE A 94 1.02 0.14 -15.02
CA ILE A 94 1.49 1.30 -15.80
C ILE A 94 2.43 0.78 -16.86
N GLN A 95 2.18 1.13 -18.13
CA GLN A 95 3.06 0.77 -19.23
C GLN A 95 4.37 1.58 -19.13
N VAL A 96 5.49 0.88 -19.18
CA VAL A 96 6.84 1.47 -18.98
C VAL A 96 7.40 2.04 -20.27
N SER A 97 7.16 1.35 -21.40
CA SER A 97 7.65 1.75 -22.72
C SER A 97 6.51 2.14 -23.64
N GLN A 98 6.78 3.10 -24.54
CA GLN A 98 5.82 3.53 -25.58
C GLN A 98 5.82 2.63 -26.83
N GLY A 99 6.59 1.53 -26.83
CA GLY A 99 6.75 0.61 -27.96
C GLY A 99 5.85 -0.63 -27.88
N GLU A 100 6.06 -1.58 -28.79
CA GLU A 100 5.34 -2.87 -28.83
C GLU A 100 5.61 -3.78 -27.63
N ALA A 101 6.68 -3.52 -26.86
CA ALA A 101 7.05 -4.30 -25.70
C ALA A 101 5.99 -4.17 -24.59
N LYS A 102 5.40 -5.28 -24.21
CA LYS A 102 4.40 -5.38 -23.11
C LYS A 102 5.08 -5.34 -21.73
N THR A 103 5.77 -4.23 -21.45
CA THR A 103 6.49 -4.01 -20.19
C THR A 103 5.69 -3.11 -19.27
N TYR A 104 5.41 -3.59 -18.07
CA TYR A 104 4.57 -2.92 -17.09
C TYR A 104 5.28 -2.76 -15.75
N MET A 105 4.88 -1.74 -15.00
CA MET A 105 5.23 -1.53 -13.60
C MET A 105 3.97 -1.37 -12.76
N LEU A 106 3.99 -1.86 -11.53
CA LEU A 106 2.90 -1.63 -10.59
C LEU A 106 2.91 -0.17 -10.11
N SER A 107 1.74 0.47 -10.08
CA SER A 107 1.59 1.85 -9.62
C SER A 107 2.07 2.03 -8.19
N GLU A 108 1.85 1.06 -7.31
CA GLU A 108 2.35 1.09 -5.94
C GLU A 108 3.88 1.09 -5.85
N GLU A 109 4.59 0.41 -6.76
CA GLU A 109 6.05 0.48 -6.84
C GLU A 109 6.53 1.84 -7.36
N LEU A 110 5.83 2.41 -8.33
CA LEU A 110 6.09 3.76 -8.84
C LEU A 110 5.92 4.80 -7.74
N ILE A 111 4.82 4.73 -7.00
CA ILE A 111 4.53 5.59 -5.85
C ILE A 111 5.64 5.45 -4.80
N LEU A 112 5.97 4.22 -4.42
CA LEU A 112 6.99 3.96 -3.42
C LEU A 112 8.38 4.49 -3.84
N HIS A 113 8.69 4.50 -5.15
CA HIS A 113 9.94 5.05 -5.65
C HIS A 113 9.99 6.58 -5.49
N PHE A 114 8.96 7.28 -5.95
CA PHE A 114 8.90 8.75 -5.96
C PHE A 114 8.29 9.36 -4.70
N ILE A 115 7.92 8.55 -3.71
CA ILE A 115 7.31 9.01 -2.46
C ILE A 115 8.09 10.14 -1.74
N PRO A 116 9.44 10.22 -1.82
CA PRO A 116 10.16 11.36 -1.24
C PRO A 116 9.71 12.73 -1.77
N LYS A 117 9.21 12.81 -3.01
CA LYS A 117 8.67 14.05 -3.59
C LYS A 117 7.41 14.54 -2.85
N ALA A 118 6.64 13.63 -2.25
CA ALA A 118 5.40 13.95 -1.54
C ALA A 118 5.66 14.48 -0.11
N PHE A 119 6.81 14.19 0.49
CA PHE A 119 7.14 14.59 1.85
C PHE A 119 8.21 15.69 1.89
N LYS A 120 7.89 16.84 1.32
CA LYS A 120 8.82 18.00 1.29
C LYS A 120 9.26 18.40 2.70
N GLY A 121 10.56 18.64 2.89
CA GLY A 121 11.13 19.03 4.19
C GLY A 121 11.46 17.87 5.13
N TYR A 122 11.30 16.63 4.67
CA TYR A 122 11.69 15.40 5.37
C TYR A 122 12.65 14.57 4.55
N THR A 123 13.52 13.82 5.23
CA THR A 123 14.32 12.75 4.63
C THR A 123 13.60 11.43 4.85
N VAL A 124 13.33 10.70 3.78
CA VAL A 124 12.78 9.35 3.85
C VAL A 124 13.92 8.38 4.17
N ARG A 125 13.86 7.73 5.34
CA ARG A 125 14.87 6.78 5.80
C ARG A 125 14.56 5.35 5.40
N GLU A 126 13.30 4.96 5.59
CA GLU A 126 12.80 3.62 5.28
C GLU A 126 11.45 3.75 4.59
N LYS A 127 11.14 2.80 3.72
CA LYS A 127 9.85 2.77 3.02
C LYS A 127 9.46 1.36 2.64
N SER A 128 8.18 1.05 2.78
CA SER A 128 7.57 -0.23 2.37
C SER A 128 6.13 -0.02 1.96
N LEU A 129 5.65 -0.85 1.05
CA LEU A 129 4.22 -1.05 0.91
C LEU A 129 3.74 -1.90 2.08
N ILE A 130 2.58 -1.57 2.60
CA ILE A 130 1.91 -2.32 3.66
C ILE A 130 0.47 -2.60 3.28
N ARG A 131 -0.06 -3.74 3.74
CA ARG A 131 -1.45 -4.12 3.57
C ARG A 131 -1.96 -4.77 4.84
N ALA A 132 -3.12 -4.31 5.32
CA ALA A 132 -3.81 -4.93 6.44
C ALA A 132 -4.89 -5.89 5.96
N THR A 133 -4.92 -7.09 6.52
CA THR A 133 -6.08 -7.98 6.40
C THR A 133 -6.85 -7.90 7.72
N ARG A 134 -8.14 -7.61 7.61
CA ARG A 134 -9.05 -7.54 8.75
C ARG A 134 -9.95 -8.77 8.77
N ASN A 135 -10.40 -9.16 9.95
CA ASN A 135 -11.42 -10.19 10.07
C ASN A 135 -12.69 -9.67 9.40
N ALA A 136 -13.11 -10.28 8.31
CA ALA A 136 -14.25 -9.83 7.49
C ALA A 136 -15.53 -10.63 7.76
N ASP A 137 -15.46 -11.66 8.60
CA ASP A 137 -16.58 -12.53 8.92
C ASP A 137 -17.54 -11.86 9.92
N ILE A 138 -18.33 -10.93 9.42
CA ILE A 138 -19.64 -10.64 9.99
C ILE A 138 -20.62 -11.26 9.00
N ASP A 139 -21.28 -12.31 9.42
CA ASP A 139 -22.44 -12.85 8.75
C ASP A 139 -23.56 -11.81 8.83
N ALA A 140 -23.78 -11.11 7.72
CA ALA A 140 -24.79 -10.06 7.65
C ALA A 140 -26.20 -10.66 7.83
N ASP A 141 -26.38 -11.89 7.36
CA ASP A 141 -27.67 -12.57 7.41
C ASP A 141 -28.00 -13.06 8.84
N ALA A 142 -26.96 -13.39 9.64
CA ALA A 142 -27.15 -13.79 11.04
C ALA A 142 -27.47 -12.61 11.98
N LEU A 143 -27.30 -11.38 11.50
CA LEU A 143 -27.56 -10.15 12.28
C LEU A 143 -28.82 -9.40 11.83
N TYR A 144 -29.48 -9.90 10.78
CA TYR A 144 -30.72 -9.27 10.31
C TYR A 144 -31.89 -9.67 11.22
N ASP A 145 -32.50 -8.65 11.81
CA ASP A 145 -33.74 -8.77 12.60
C ASP A 145 -34.82 -8.06 11.79
N ASP A 146 -35.93 -8.76 11.51
CA ASP A 146 -37.02 -8.26 10.66
C ASP A 146 -37.68 -6.98 11.22
N ASP A 147 -37.46 -6.67 12.50
CA ASP A 147 -37.97 -5.47 13.17
C ASP A 147 -37.06 -4.26 13.10
N LEU A 148 -35.83 -4.38 12.51
CA LEU A 148 -34.87 -3.28 12.38
C LEU A 148 -35.06 -2.53 11.06
N ASP A 149 -35.07 -1.19 11.13
CA ASP A 149 -34.95 -0.37 9.90
C ASP A 149 -33.69 -0.74 9.14
N TYR A 150 -33.86 -1.20 7.91
CA TYR A 150 -32.76 -1.62 7.00
C TYR A 150 -31.64 -0.58 6.90
N ARG A 151 -31.97 0.72 6.98
CA ARG A 151 -30.99 1.80 6.96
C ARG A 151 -30.11 1.83 8.22
N GLU A 152 -30.72 1.68 9.40
CA GLU A 152 -30.01 1.64 10.68
C GLU A 152 -29.16 0.38 10.77
N PHE A 153 -29.70 -0.76 10.35
CA PHE A 153 -28.99 -2.02 10.26
C PHE A 153 -27.75 -1.92 9.37
N MET A 154 -27.89 -1.39 8.15
CA MET A 154 -26.76 -1.21 7.24
C MET A 154 -25.74 -0.20 7.77
N ALA A 155 -26.15 0.86 8.43
CA ALA A 155 -25.24 1.82 9.04
C ALA A 155 -24.44 1.20 10.20
N ASP A 156 -25.07 0.36 11.03
CA ASP A 156 -24.40 -0.35 12.12
C ASP A 156 -23.46 -1.46 11.58
N LEU A 157 -23.88 -2.19 10.57
CA LEU A 157 -23.03 -3.17 9.84
C LEU A 157 -21.77 -2.51 9.27
N ILE A 158 -21.90 -1.34 8.66
CA ILE A 158 -20.78 -0.58 8.14
C ILE A 158 -19.86 -0.12 9.28
N LYS A 159 -20.43 0.33 10.42
CA LYS A 159 -19.66 0.68 11.61
C LYS A 159 -18.91 -0.52 12.19
N ARG A 160 -19.57 -1.68 12.28
CA ARG A 160 -18.96 -2.92 12.78
C ARG A 160 -17.85 -3.40 11.85
N ARG A 161 -18.07 -3.40 10.51
CA ARG A 161 -17.03 -3.74 9.53
C ARG A 161 -15.81 -2.81 9.62
N ARG A 162 -16.02 -1.53 9.92
CA ARG A 162 -14.93 -0.58 10.16
C ARG A 162 -14.14 -0.88 11.44
N ARG A 163 -14.74 -1.54 12.43
CA ARG A 163 -14.12 -1.87 13.71
C ARG A 163 -13.49 -3.26 13.75
N LEU A 164 -13.57 -4.03 12.68
CA LEU A 164 -12.95 -5.36 12.64
C LEU A 164 -11.46 -5.25 12.86
N ALA A 165 -10.97 -5.96 13.87
CA ALA A 165 -9.57 -5.97 14.22
C ALA A 165 -8.73 -6.47 13.03
N PRO A 166 -7.61 -5.82 12.71
CA PRO A 166 -6.65 -6.36 11.77
C PRO A 166 -6.07 -7.64 12.35
N ILE A 167 -6.06 -8.69 11.53
CA ILE A 167 -5.51 -9.99 11.93
C ILE A 167 -4.15 -10.26 11.30
N ARG A 168 -3.73 -9.41 10.36
CA ARG A 168 -2.48 -9.58 9.62
C ARG A 168 -2.00 -8.26 9.04
N LEU A 169 -0.70 -8.02 9.16
CA LEU A 169 0.03 -6.96 8.47
C LEU A 169 1.02 -7.58 7.48
N GLU A 170 0.91 -7.22 6.22
CA GLU A 170 1.83 -7.66 5.17
C GLU A 170 2.69 -6.48 4.73
N MET A 171 3.97 -6.74 4.41
CA MET A 171 4.94 -5.74 3.98
C MET A 171 5.69 -6.22 2.74
N SER A 172 5.99 -5.31 1.81
CA SER A 172 6.79 -5.61 0.62
C SER A 172 8.30 -5.53 0.87
N ARG A 173 8.72 -4.74 1.86
CA ARG A 173 10.14 -4.53 2.21
C ARG A 173 10.34 -4.58 3.72
N ALA A 174 11.56 -4.92 4.13
CA ALA A 174 11.92 -4.83 5.54
C ALA A 174 11.88 -3.38 6.03
N LEU A 175 11.33 -3.19 7.20
CA LEU A 175 11.35 -1.96 7.98
C LEU A 175 12.09 -2.21 9.28
N GLY A 176 12.73 -1.19 9.84
CA GLY A 176 13.38 -1.28 11.15
C GLY A 176 12.38 -1.64 12.25
N GLY A 177 12.87 -2.33 13.29
CA GLY A 177 12.04 -2.86 14.37
C GLY A 177 11.15 -1.80 15.03
N GLY A 178 11.66 -0.60 15.28
CA GLY A 178 10.88 0.50 15.86
C GLY A 178 9.71 0.96 14.98
N MET A 179 9.88 0.97 13.65
CA MET A 179 8.80 1.32 12.75
C MET A 179 7.74 0.21 12.66
N VAL A 180 8.16 -1.06 12.70
CA VAL A 180 7.23 -2.20 12.74
C VAL A 180 6.43 -2.18 14.03
N GLU A 181 7.07 -1.92 15.17
CA GLU A 181 6.40 -1.79 16.47
C GLU A 181 5.38 -0.65 16.51
N GLU A 182 5.75 0.49 15.92
CA GLU A 182 4.84 1.64 15.80
C GLU A 182 3.61 1.30 14.95
N LEU A 183 3.80 0.65 13.80
CA LEU A 183 2.70 0.17 12.94
C LEU A 183 1.80 -0.83 13.67
N CYS A 184 2.40 -1.83 14.35
CA CYS A 184 1.67 -2.82 15.14
C CYS A 184 0.82 -2.16 16.22
N LYS A 185 1.37 -1.17 16.94
CA LYS A 185 0.67 -0.41 17.97
C LYS A 185 -0.52 0.37 17.43
N TYR A 186 -0.33 1.10 16.30
CA TYR A 186 -1.43 1.86 15.68
C TYR A 186 -2.55 0.98 15.15
N MET A 187 -2.20 -0.22 14.70
CA MET A 187 -3.14 -1.14 14.04
C MET A 187 -3.69 -2.19 14.99
N ASP A 188 -3.20 -2.26 16.23
CA ASP A 188 -3.54 -3.30 17.20
C ASP A 188 -3.32 -4.73 16.65
N VAL A 189 -2.13 -4.95 16.05
CA VAL A 189 -1.72 -6.21 15.44
C VAL A 189 -0.54 -6.78 16.21
N SER A 190 -0.59 -8.07 16.54
CA SER A 190 0.56 -8.78 17.12
C SER A 190 1.73 -8.82 16.13
N ARG A 191 2.96 -8.74 16.65
CA ARG A 191 4.18 -8.84 15.85
C ARG A 191 4.29 -10.18 15.10
N ASP A 192 3.75 -11.25 15.65
CA ASP A 192 3.71 -12.58 15.02
C ASP A 192 2.77 -12.64 13.81
N ALA A 193 1.88 -11.67 13.67
CA ALA A 193 0.99 -11.51 12.53
C ALA A 193 1.55 -10.58 11.43
N VAL A 194 2.83 -10.23 11.51
CA VAL A 194 3.53 -9.40 10.52
C VAL A 194 4.30 -10.30 9.55
N PHE A 195 3.97 -10.19 8.26
CA PHE A 195 4.55 -11.01 7.19
C PHE A 195 5.22 -10.13 6.13
N ARG A 196 6.35 -10.60 5.63
CA ARG A 196 7.05 -9.97 4.51
C ARG A 196 6.99 -10.85 3.28
N TYR A 197 6.68 -10.24 2.14
CA TYR A 197 6.65 -10.89 0.84
C TYR A 197 7.50 -10.13 -0.18
N THR A 198 8.13 -10.86 -1.09
CA THR A 198 8.79 -10.30 -2.28
C THR A 198 7.80 -10.20 -3.45
N ALA A 199 6.80 -11.06 -3.47
CA ALA A 199 5.66 -10.93 -4.36
C ALA A 199 4.82 -9.67 -4.02
N PRO A 200 4.17 -9.05 -5.00
CA PRO A 200 3.26 -7.92 -4.77
C PRO A 200 2.17 -8.22 -3.73
N LEU A 201 1.78 -7.19 -3.00
CA LEU A 201 0.76 -7.30 -1.97
C LEU A 201 -0.64 -7.42 -2.55
#